data_c0575418660f971779919e616e6e9fa7
#
_entry.id   c0575418660f971779919e616e6e9fa7
#
_cell.length_a   1.000
_cell.length_b   1.000
_cell.length_c   1.000
_cell.angle_alpha   90.00
_cell.angle_beta   90.00
_cell.angle_gamma   90.00
#
_symmetry.space_group_name_H-M   'P 1'
#
loop_
_entity.id
_entity.type
_entity.pdbx_description
1 polymer ?
#
loop_
_entity_poly.entity_id
_entity_poly.type
_entity_poly.pdbx_seq_one_letter_code
_entity_poly.pdbx_strand_id
1 'polypeptide(L)'
;FYNIWREMYSNIAYANNVLEHLEPFSPSDMQFYNIYKGEALGLRGFMHFDLLRIFSEQITENEGADGIPYSTRFSLFAPDMLKAKDVYKRIVADLKSAEQLLDDEELYASASSNANFLKDQNIHFNLQAVQATLARVYLTEGVLDSALYYARQVIQTPGLSLLDYTEITGDMAGKLSSKETVFGIYSKSFADPVIKILHNSQTTYSLEMRYNIQQLYQVDGIGNDYRWSAWYTYNDVTKKWKLDKLTDSYVLNNNENSRPAGQIRGINMIRLSEMYYIAAESALKLGHYDQALDYFNELLESRGLVALDERTPAETLTIDKITDDRYKEFAGEGQSFYHMKRLNLDILNVEGKIIPADKKVYVVDIPSQEFEFRR
;
A
#
# COMPACT_ATOMS: atom_id res chain seq x y z
N PHE A 1 -19.01 0.04 3.68
CA PHE A 1 -18.14 1.19 3.94
C PHE A 1 -18.30 1.75 5.36
N TYR A 2 -19.49 1.67 5.99
CA TYR A 2 -19.69 2.07 7.39
C TYR A 2 -18.69 1.43 8.36
N ASN A 3 -18.43 0.14 8.24
CA ASN A 3 -17.44 -0.55 9.10
C ASN A 3 -16.02 -0.04 8.87
N ILE A 4 -15.63 0.28 7.63
CA ILE A 4 -14.31 0.86 7.34
C ILE A 4 -14.16 2.21 8.07
N TRP A 5 -15.15 3.09 7.94
CA TRP A 5 -15.16 4.38 8.62
C TRP A 5 -15.03 4.22 10.13
N ARG A 6 -15.90 3.42 10.73
CA ARG A 6 -15.95 3.20 12.19
C ARG A 6 -14.64 2.62 12.72
N GLU A 7 -14.15 1.53 12.11
CA GLU A 7 -12.94 0.85 12.60
C GLU A 7 -11.69 1.71 12.43
N MET A 8 -11.59 2.44 11.32
CA MET A 8 -10.46 3.34 11.10
C MET A 8 -10.45 4.47 12.15
N TYR A 9 -11.59 5.13 12.45
CA TYR A 9 -11.65 6.14 13.50
C TYR A 9 -11.44 5.55 14.89
N SER A 10 -11.83 4.30 15.15
CA SER A 10 -11.50 3.60 16.39
C SER A 10 -9.99 3.41 16.55
N ASN A 11 -9.30 3.01 15.48
CA ASN A 11 -7.84 2.86 15.48
C ASN A 11 -7.13 4.22 15.61
N ILE A 12 -7.64 5.27 14.97
CA ILE A 12 -7.16 6.65 15.16
C ILE A 12 -7.32 7.08 16.64
N ALA A 13 -8.42 6.75 17.27
CA ALA A 13 -8.61 7.04 18.68
C ALA A 13 -7.59 6.31 19.57
N TYR A 14 -7.23 5.06 19.24
CA TYR A 14 -6.15 4.35 19.95
C TYR A 14 -4.79 5.02 19.76
N ALA A 15 -4.45 5.48 18.54
CA ALA A 15 -3.23 6.23 18.30
C ALA A 15 -3.20 7.54 19.11
N ASN A 16 -4.33 8.26 19.16
CA ASN A 16 -4.48 9.46 19.98
C ASN A 16 -4.33 9.17 21.48
N ASN A 17 -4.89 8.05 21.95
CA ASN A 17 -4.74 7.63 23.35
C ASN A 17 -3.26 7.38 23.71
N VAL A 18 -2.49 6.73 22.82
CA VAL A 18 -1.04 6.59 23.01
C VAL A 18 -0.35 7.94 23.10
N LEU A 19 -0.65 8.86 22.18
CA LEU A 19 -0.05 10.19 22.15
C LEU A 19 -0.35 11.01 23.42
N GLU A 20 -1.59 10.98 23.89
CA GLU A 20 -1.98 11.67 25.13
C GLU A 20 -1.28 11.08 26.38
N HIS A 21 -1.13 9.76 26.44
CA HIS A 21 -0.42 9.10 27.55
C HIS A 21 1.10 9.31 27.49
N LEU A 22 1.65 9.71 26.37
CA LEU A 22 3.06 10.08 26.23
C LEU A 22 3.32 11.54 26.59
N GLU A 23 2.30 12.43 26.65
CA GLU A 23 2.49 13.87 26.93
C GLU A 23 3.25 14.16 28.24
N PRO A 24 3.05 13.43 29.37
CA PRO A 24 3.77 13.69 30.62
C PRO A 24 5.24 13.26 30.59
N PHE A 25 5.68 12.52 29.59
CA PHE A 25 7.01 11.92 29.50
C PHE A 25 7.89 12.64 28.47
N SER A 26 9.18 12.43 28.60
CA SER A 26 10.20 12.87 27.66
C SER A 26 11.10 11.69 27.22
N PRO A 27 11.98 11.86 26.24
CA PRO A 27 12.93 10.80 25.84
C PRO A 27 13.84 10.34 26.99
N SER A 28 14.10 11.20 27.98
CA SER A 28 14.90 10.84 29.17
C SER A 28 14.14 9.96 30.18
N ASP A 29 12.81 10.00 30.15
CA ASP A 29 11.97 9.29 31.12
C ASP A 29 11.56 7.90 30.64
N MET A 30 11.55 7.67 29.32
CA MET A 30 11.02 6.44 28.72
C MET A 30 11.89 5.94 27.59
N GLN A 31 12.39 4.72 27.72
CA GLN A 31 13.06 4.02 26.62
C GLN A 31 12.09 3.89 25.42
N PHE A 32 12.58 4.11 24.22
CA PHE A 32 11.81 4.07 22.97
C PHE A 32 10.69 5.14 22.86
N TYR A 33 10.73 6.19 23.68
CA TYR A 33 9.73 7.27 23.62
C TYR A 33 9.52 7.79 22.19
N ASN A 34 10.61 8.09 21.47
CA ASN A 34 10.56 8.62 20.11
C ASN A 34 9.90 7.61 19.14
N ILE A 35 10.17 6.32 19.33
CA ILE A 35 9.55 5.27 18.50
C ILE A 35 8.05 5.21 18.75
N TYR A 36 7.62 5.08 20.00
CA TYR A 36 6.18 5.02 20.32
C TYR A 36 5.43 6.25 19.80
N LYS A 37 6.01 7.43 20.00
CA LYS A 37 5.40 8.69 19.55
C LYS A 37 5.41 8.83 18.04
N GLY A 38 6.52 8.49 17.40
CA GLY A 38 6.69 8.54 15.95
C GLY A 38 5.76 7.57 15.23
N GLU A 39 5.70 6.31 15.66
CA GLU A 39 4.80 5.32 15.09
C GLU A 39 3.32 5.71 15.27
N ALA A 40 2.93 6.23 16.45
CA ALA A 40 1.55 6.66 16.70
C ALA A 40 1.14 7.86 15.82
N LEU A 41 2.02 8.85 15.64
CA LEU A 41 1.81 9.98 14.71
C LEU A 41 1.73 9.50 13.27
N GLY A 42 2.66 8.63 12.86
CA GLY A 42 2.71 8.08 11.52
C GLY A 42 1.45 7.27 11.18
N LEU A 43 1.02 6.39 12.08
CA LEU A 43 -0.22 5.62 11.93
C LEU A 43 -1.46 6.52 11.88
N ARG A 44 -1.50 7.59 12.68
CA ARG A 44 -2.60 8.56 12.64
C ARG A 44 -2.68 9.24 11.27
N GLY A 45 -1.57 9.70 10.74
CA GLY A 45 -1.47 10.29 9.40
C GLY A 45 -1.87 9.30 8.31
N PHE A 46 -1.34 8.08 8.36
CA PHE A 46 -1.64 7.00 7.41
C PHE A 46 -3.13 6.65 7.36
N MET A 47 -3.77 6.46 8.52
CA MET A 47 -5.19 6.11 8.59
C MET A 47 -6.11 7.24 8.11
N HIS A 48 -5.80 8.50 8.46
CA HIS A 48 -6.55 9.63 7.91
C HIS A 48 -6.37 9.77 6.40
N PHE A 49 -5.18 9.50 5.87
CA PHE A 49 -4.94 9.51 4.44
C PHE A 49 -5.77 8.44 3.72
N ASP A 50 -5.84 7.22 4.24
CA ASP A 50 -6.65 6.16 3.66
C ASP A 50 -8.16 6.50 3.69
N LEU A 51 -8.66 7.06 4.79
CA LEU A 51 -10.03 7.58 4.85
C LEU A 51 -10.27 8.68 3.83
N LEU A 52 -9.35 9.64 3.72
CA LEU A 52 -9.49 10.75 2.78
C LEU A 52 -9.57 10.24 1.32
N ARG A 53 -8.73 9.26 0.96
CA ARG A 53 -8.74 8.66 -0.39
C ARG A 53 -10.06 7.94 -0.72
N ILE A 54 -10.77 7.42 0.28
CA ILE A 54 -12.05 6.72 0.06
C ILE A 54 -13.19 7.74 -0.03
N PHE A 55 -13.28 8.65 0.94
CA PHE A 55 -14.47 9.46 1.21
C PHE A 55 -14.44 10.89 0.66
N SER A 56 -13.33 11.33 0.06
CA SER A 56 -13.20 12.66 -0.56
C SER A 56 -12.95 12.55 -2.06
N GLU A 57 -13.25 13.62 -2.79
CA GLU A 57 -12.82 13.77 -4.17
C GLU A 57 -11.30 13.84 -4.28
N GLN A 58 -10.77 13.54 -5.47
CA GLN A 58 -9.36 13.70 -5.75
C GLN A 58 -8.99 15.20 -5.73
N ILE A 59 -7.95 15.55 -4.95
CA ILE A 59 -7.60 16.95 -4.73
C ILE A 59 -7.11 17.66 -5.99
N THR A 60 -6.45 16.95 -6.90
CA THR A 60 -6.00 17.51 -8.19
C THR A 60 -7.15 17.80 -9.13
N GLU A 61 -8.30 17.15 -8.96
CA GLU A 61 -9.52 17.39 -9.74
C GLU A 61 -10.39 18.49 -9.09
N ASN A 62 -10.35 18.61 -7.76
CA ASN A 62 -11.14 19.57 -7.01
C ASN A 62 -10.42 20.04 -5.75
N GLU A 63 -9.72 21.17 -5.83
CA GLU A 63 -9.03 21.77 -4.66
C GLU A 63 -9.99 22.21 -3.54
N GLY A 64 -11.24 22.47 -3.86
CA GLY A 64 -12.29 22.85 -2.92
C GLY A 64 -13.04 21.66 -2.30
N ALA A 65 -12.62 20.42 -2.61
CA ALA A 65 -13.30 19.21 -2.15
C ALA A 65 -13.53 19.19 -0.64
N ASP A 66 -14.70 18.69 -0.27
CA ASP A 66 -14.95 18.35 1.13
C ASP A 66 -14.08 17.16 1.52
N GLY A 67 -13.48 17.27 2.69
CA GLY A 67 -12.63 16.23 3.27
C GLY A 67 -13.34 15.47 4.37
N ILE A 68 -12.59 15.13 5.38
CA ILE A 68 -13.02 14.33 6.54
C ILE A 68 -12.64 15.02 7.84
N PRO A 69 -13.20 14.62 9.01
CA PRO A 69 -12.71 15.04 10.31
C PRO A 69 -11.27 14.60 10.52
N TYR A 70 -10.42 15.46 11.06
CA TYR A 70 -9.06 15.08 11.47
C TYR A 70 -8.99 15.03 13.00
N SER A 71 -9.05 13.82 13.55
CA SER A 71 -9.06 13.59 14.99
C SER A 71 -7.65 13.55 15.56
N THR A 72 -7.37 14.41 16.54
CA THR A 72 -6.08 14.52 17.22
C THR A 72 -6.16 14.24 18.71
N ARG A 73 -7.34 13.87 19.22
CA ARG A 73 -7.57 13.59 20.64
C ARG A 73 -8.34 12.29 20.82
N PHE A 74 -8.11 11.64 21.96
CA PHE A 74 -8.94 10.55 22.43
C PHE A 74 -10.21 11.14 23.09
N SER A 75 -11.26 11.32 22.30
CA SER A 75 -12.48 12.03 22.70
C SER A 75 -13.73 11.38 22.15
N LEU A 76 -14.83 11.50 22.91
CA LEU A 76 -16.18 11.15 22.45
C LEU A 76 -16.78 12.21 21.50
N PHE A 77 -16.18 13.39 21.42
CA PHE A 77 -16.65 14.46 20.55
C PHE A 77 -15.98 14.34 19.17
N ALA A 78 -16.80 14.26 18.13
CA ALA A 78 -16.32 14.27 16.77
C ALA A 78 -15.76 15.65 16.39
N PRO A 79 -14.51 15.75 15.83
CA PRO A 79 -14.00 17.03 15.35
C PRO A 79 -14.77 17.50 14.10
N ASP A 80 -14.63 18.79 13.78
CA ASP A 80 -15.28 19.38 12.62
C ASP A 80 -14.84 18.73 11.30
N MET A 81 -15.75 18.74 10.32
CA MET A 81 -15.44 18.43 8.93
C MET A 81 -14.48 19.45 8.37
N LEU A 82 -13.43 19.02 7.70
CA LEU A 82 -12.44 19.87 7.08
C LEU A 82 -12.53 19.80 5.55
N LYS A 83 -11.93 20.77 4.86
CA LYS A 83 -11.66 20.67 3.43
C LYS A 83 -10.51 19.68 3.19
N ALA A 84 -10.55 18.97 2.06
CA ALA A 84 -9.54 17.96 1.73
C ALA A 84 -8.11 18.49 1.86
N LYS A 85 -7.83 19.69 1.34
CA LYS A 85 -6.52 20.32 1.43
C LYS A 85 -6.03 20.56 2.86
N ASP A 86 -6.95 20.82 3.79
CA ASP A 86 -6.57 21.05 5.19
C ASP A 86 -6.34 19.73 5.92
N VAL A 87 -7.03 18.66 5.49
CA VAL A 87 -6.73 17.29 5.93
C VAL A 87 -5.35 16.87 5.44
N TYR A 88 -5.01 17.09 4.16
CA TYR A 88 -3.66 16.81 3.62
C TYR A 88 -2.56 17.51 4.41
N LYS A 89 -2.72 18.80 4.72
CA LYS A 89 -1.74 19.54 5.54
C LYS A 89 -1.51 18.88 6.90
N ARG A 90 -2.58 18.42 7.56
CA ARG A 90 -2.47 17.74 8.86
C ARG A 90 -1.84 16.36 8.74
N ILE A 91 -2.18 15.60 7.69
CA ILE A 91 -1.53 14.33 7.38
C ILE A 91 -0.02 14.52 7.21
N VAL A 92 0.38 15.48 6.37
CA VAL A 92 1.80 15.77 6.13
C VAL A 92 2.48 16.24 7.41
N ALA A 93 1.84 17.06 8.25
CA ALA A 93 2.40 17.52 9.51
C ALA A 93 2.65 16.34 10.49
N ASP A 94 1.71 15.42 10.61
CA ASP A 94 1.88 14.22 11.45
C ASP A 94 3.00 13.32 10.93
N LEU A 95 3.03 13.06 9.62
CA LEU A 95 4.06 12.23 8.99
C LEU A 95 5.46 12.88 9.09
N LYS A 96 5.56 14.19 8.93
CA LYS A 96 6.83 14.90 9.10
C LYS A 96 7.32 14.91 10.56
N SER A 97 6.41 15.02 11.51
CA SER A 97 6.74 14.91 12.93
C SER A 97 7.17 13.46 13.27
N ALA A 98 6.51 12.47 12.68
CA ALA A 98 6.90 11.07 12.82
C ALA A 98 8.29 10.80 12.22
N GLU A 99 8.56 11.31 11.02
CA GLU A 99 9.87 11.21 10.37
C GLU A 99 10.99 11.72 11.28
N GLN A 100 10.85 12.93 11.84
CA GLN A 100 11.84 13.51 12.75
C GLN A 100 12.09 12.68 14.01
N LEU A 101 11.06 12.02 14.54
CA LEU A 101 11.18 11.20 15.76
C LEU A 101 11.78 9.82 15.47
N LEU A 102 11.58 9.29 14.27
CA LEU A 102 12.01 7.95 13.86
C LEU A 102 13.37 7.95 13.14
N ASP A 103 13.89 9.12 12.76
CA ASP A 103 15.22 9.30 12.15
C ASP A 103 16.32 9.27 13.22
N ASP A 104 16.50 8.12 13.86
CA ASP A 104 17.44 7.92 14.96
C ASP A 104 18.17 6.56 14.76
N GLU A 105 19.29 6.61 14.02
CA GLU A 105 20.10 5.45 13.73
C GLU A 105 20.68 4.80 14.99
N GLU A 106 21.04 5.57 16.01
CA GLU A 106 21.62 5.05 17.26
C GLU A 106 20.59 4.22 18.03
N LEU A 107 19.33 4.64 18.00
CA LEU A 107 18.23 3.96 18.67
C LEU A 107 18.00 2.58 18.06
N TYR A 108 17.96 2.49 16.71
CA TYR A 108 17.81 1.20 16.01
C TYR A 108 19.06 0.33 16.12
N ALA A 109 20.24 0.89 16.11
CA ALA A 109 21.49 0.14 16.30
C ALA A 109 21.62 -0.43 17.72
N SER A 110 21.24 0.34 18.74
CA SER A 110 21.26 -0.11 20.15
C SER A 110 20.19 -1.16 20.46
N ALA A 111 19.07 -1.09 19.76
CA ALA A 111 17.95 -2.02 19.91
C ALA A 111 18.22 -3.39 19.31
N SER A 112 19.12 -3.51 18.34
CA SER A 112 19.48 -4.79 17.72
C SER A 112 20.09 -5.80 18.72
N SER A 113 20.59 -5.33 19.86
CA SER A 113 21.22 -6.16 20.87
C SER A 113 20.30 -6.67 21.98
N ASN A 114 19.15 -6.03 22.27
CA ASN A 114 18.39 -6.34 23.49
C ASN A 114 16.87 -6.28 23.41
N ALA A 115 16.24 -5.83 22.33
CA ALA A 115 14.80 -5.66 22.34
C ALA A 115 14.10 -6.51 21.28
N ASN A 116 13.40 -7.55 21.73
CA ASN A 116 12.41 -8.26 20.91
C ASN A 116 11.35 -7.32 20.31
N PHE A 117 11.15 -6.13 20.87
CA PHE A 117 10.24 -5.12 20.40
C PHE A 117 10.60 -4.57 19.01
N LEU A 118 11.89 -4.35 18.72
CA LEU A 118 12.33 -3.82 17.42
C LEU A 118 12.71 -4.92 16.41
N LYS A 119 12.40 -6.15 16.71
CA LYS A 119 12.47 -7.24 15.75
C LYS A 119 11.34 -7.09 14.74
N ASP A 120 11.57 -7.59 13.53
CA ASP A 120 10.55 -7.60 12.48
C ASP A 120 10.05 -6.18 12.10
N GLN A 121 10.99 -5.30 11.77
CA GLN A 121 10.75 -3.88 11.43
C GLN A 121 9.69 -3.67 10.36
N ASN A 122 9.45 -4.64 9.50
CA ASN A 122 8.46 -4.59 8.43
C ASN A 122 7.00 -4.67 8.92
N ILE A 123 6.76 -4.93 10.22
CA ILE A 123 5.42 -4.82 10.85
C ILE A 123 5.31 -3.64 11.82
N HIS A 124 6.35 -2.79 11.89
CA HIS A 124 6.35 -1.52 12.58
C HIS A 124 6.06 -0.38 11.60
N PHE A 125 5.39 0.67 12.07
CA PHE A 125 5.24 1.89 11.28
C PHE A 125 6.50 2.76 11.42
N ASN A 126 7.61 2.20 10.95
CA ASN A 126 8.96 2.72 11.08
C ASN A 126 9.23 3.92 10.14
N LEU A 127 10.46 4.42 10.12
CA LEU A 127 10.87 5.53 9.26
C LEU A 127 10.54 5.29 7.78
N GLN A 128 10.82 4.08 7.27
CA GLN A 128 10.55 3.73 5.87
C GLN A 128 9.06 3.71 5.55
N ALA A 129 8.22 3.25 6.49
CA ALA A 129 6.77 3.30 6.36
C ALA A 129 6.24 4.73 6.29
N VAL A 130 6.80 5.63 7.12
CA VAL A 130 6.49 7.07 7.09
C VAL A 130 6.89 7.68 5.76
N GLN A 131 8.11 7.46 5.31
CA GLN A 131 8.63 8.00 4.04
C GLN A 131 7.84 7.46 2.83
N ALA A 132 7.52 6.17 2.81
CA ALA A 132 6.69 5.57 1.77
C ALA A 132 5.26 6.17 1.77
N THR A 133 4.71 6.44 2.95
CA THR A 133 3.41 7.12 3.06
C THR A 133 3.48 8.55 2.55
N LEU A 134 4.54 9.30 2.86
CA LEU A 134 4.79 10.63 2.30
C LEU A 134 4.89 10.61 0.78
N ALA A 135 5.59 9.60 0.20
CA ALA A 135 5.63 9.42 -1.25
C ALA A 135 4.24 9.25 -1.86
N ARG A 136 3.38 8.41 -1.25
CA ARG A 136 1.97 8.24 -1.66
C ARG A 136 1.16 9.53 -1.55
N VAL A 137 1.29 10.24 -0.44
CA VAL A 137 0.57 11.50 -0.18
C VAL A 137 0.94 12.53 -1.23
N TYR A 138 2.22 12.79 -1.42
CA TYR A 138 2.69 13.79 -2.38
C TYR A 138 2.36 13.40 -3.84
N LEU A 139 2.46 12.12 -4.20
CA LEU A 139 1.99 11.68 -5.52
C LEU A 139 0.49 11.96 -5.71
N THR A 140 -0.31 11.76 -4.66
CA THR A 140 -1.76 12.00 -4.71
C THR A 140 -2.08 13.48 -4.78
N GLU A 141 -1.30 14.33 -4.13
CA GLU A 141 -1.42 15.80 -4.22
C GLU A 141 -0.84 16.38 -5.52
N GLY A 142 -0.11 15.58 -6.33
CA GLY A 142 0.56 16.06 -7.53
C GLY A 142 1.88 16.81 -7.25
N VAL A 143 2.44 16.70 -6.06
CA VAL A 143 3.72 17.31 -5.67
C VAL A 143 4.86 16.35 -6.03
N LEU A 144 5.18 16.28 -7.31
CA LEU A 144 5.98 15.23 -7.92
C LEU A 144 7.43 15.18 -7.44
N ASP A 145 8.06 16.34 -7.21
CA ASP A 145 9.44 16.41 -6.67
C ASP A 145 9.53 15.73 -5.30
N SER A 146 8.58 16.02 -4.42
CA SER A 146 8.52 15.41 -3.09
C SER A 146 8.18 13.92 -3.16
N ALA A 147 7.26 13.53 -4.05
CA ALA A 147 6.92 12.13 -4.25
C ALA A 147 8.15 11.32 -4.71
N LEU A 148 8.89 11.83 -5.68
CA LEU A 148 10.14 11.24 -6.18
C LEU A 148 11.20 11.17 -5.08
N TYR A 149 11.39 12.26 -4.34
CA TYR A 149 12.36 12.32 -3.24
C TYR A 149 12.10 11.21 -2.22
N TYR A 150 10.86 11.11 -1.69
CA TYR A 150 10.53 10.13 -0.66
C TYR A 150 10.55 8.69 -1.18
N ALA A 151 10.10 8.45 -2.40
CA ALA A 151 10.20 7.13 -3.01
C ALA A 151 11.66 6.67 -3.12
N ARG A 152 12.58 7.56 -3.51
CA ARG A 152 14.02 7.29 -3.57
C ARG A 152 14.63 6.98 -2.20
N GLN A 153 14.24 7.71 -1.14
CA GLN A 153 14.73 7.43 0.21
C GLN A 153 14.42 5.98 0.60
N VAL A 154 13.21 5.52 0.32
CA VAL A 154 12.83 4.13 0.64
C VAL A 154 13.55 3.12 -0.26
N ILE A 155 13.66 3.39 -1.57
CA ILE A 155 14.39 2.50 -2.51
C ILE A 155 15.85 2.31 -2.09
N GLN A 156 16.48 3.37 -1.58
CA GLN A 156 17.89 3.37 -1.17
C GLN A 156 18.12 2.82 0.24
N THR A 157 17.07 2.38 0.94
CA THR A 157 17.21 1.83 2.30
C THR A 157 17.99 0.52 2.28
N PRO A 158 19.10 0.42 3.04
CA PRO A 158 19.85 -0.83 3.15
C PRO A 158 18.99 -2.00 3.66
N GLY A 159 19.05 -3.12 2.98
CA GLY A 159 18.29 -4.33 3.33
C GLY A 159 16.93 -4.45 2.68
N LEU A 160 16.40 -3.38 2.07
CA LEU A 160 15.24 -3.48 1.17
C LEU A 160 15.71 -3.78 -0.26
N SER A 161 15.04 -4.69 -0.93
CA SER A 161 15.28 -5.03 -2.34
C SER A 161 14.03 -5.62 -2.96
N LEU A 162 13.89 -5.51 -4.27
CA LEU A 162 12.85 -6.24 -5.00
C LEU A 162 13.10 -7.75 -4.89
N LEU A 163 12.03 -8.53 -4.83
CA LEU A 163 12.11 -9.99 -4.82
C LEU A 163 12.60 -10.51 -6.18
N ASP A 164 13.45 -11.52 -6.14
CA ASP A 164 13.91 -12.24 -7.33
C ASP A 164 12.96 -13.37 -7.76
N TYR A 165 13.32 -14.08 -8.84
CA TYR A 165 12.57 -15.21 -9.36
C TYR A 165 12.31 -16.29 -8.29
N THR A 166 13.33 -16.68 -7.54
CA THR A 166 13.23 -17.77 -6.57
C THR A 166 12.35 -17.39 -5.39
N GLU A 167 12.38 -16.14 -5.00
CA GLU A 167 11.57 -15.59 -3.91
C GLU A 167 10.10 -15.40 -4.33
N ILE A 168 9.86 -14.90 -5.54
CA ILE A 168 8.50 -14.74 -6.06
C ILE A 168 7.83 -16.11 -6.25
N THR A 169 8.52 -17.07 -6.86
CA THR A 169 7.99 -18.41 -7.11
C THR A 169 8.07 -19.33 -5.89
N GLY A 170 8.93 -19.02 -4.93
CA GLY A 170 9.14 -19.77 -3.68
C GLY A 170 8.15 -19.45 -2.56
N ASP A 171 6.91 -19.00 -2.88
CA ASP A 171 5.84 -18.70 -1.93
C ASP A 171 6.08 -17.45 -1.05
N MET A 172 7.02 -16.56 -1.46
CA MET A 172 7.27 -15.28 -0.77
C MET A 172 6.40 -14.14 -1.30
N ALA A 173 5.91 -14.26 -2.52
CA ALA A 173 5.13 -13.21 -3.17
C ALA A 173 3.78 -12.97 -2.48
N GLY A 174 3.47 -11.70 -2.25
CA GLY A 174 2.23 -11.29 -1.59
C GLY A 174 2.22 -11.48 -0.07
N LYS A 175 3.30 -12.05 0.52
CA LYS A 175 3.46 -12.27 1.95
C LYS A 175 4.38 -11.23 2.56
N LEU A 176 4.41 -11.14 3.90
CA LEU A 176 5.31 -10.24 4.58
C LEU A 176 6.75 -10.75 4.44
N SER A 177 7.53 -10.05 3.63
CA SER A 177 8.94 -10.33 3.36
C SER A 177 9.81 -9.29 4.05
N SER A 178 10.93 -9.72 4.65
CA SER A 178 11.92 -8.78 5.19
C SER A 178 12.62 -7.95 4.11
N LYS A 179 12.52 -8.33 2.82
CA LYS A 179 13.17 -7.62 1.71
C LYS A 179 12.28 -6.60 1.05
N GLU A 180 11.02 -6.93 0.73
CA GLU A 180 10.15 -6.07 -0.08
C GLU A 180 9.02 -5.42 0.71
N THR A 181 8.66 -5.95 1.89
CA THR A 181 7.64 -5.34 2.74
C THR A 181 8.21 -4.12 3.46
N VAL A 182 7.73 -2.94 3.09
CA VAL A 182 8.05 -1.68 3.78
C VAL A 182 7.19 -1.54 5.03
N PHE A 183 5.90 -1.85 4.90
CA PHE A 183 4.97 -1.91 6.03
C PHE A 183 3.93 -3.00 5.81
N GLY A 184 3.73 -3.82 6.82
CA GLY A 184 2.71 -4.86 6.84
C GLY A 184 2.03 -4.96 8.19
N ILE A 185 0.87 -5.61 8.19
CA ILE A 185 0.11 -5.88 9.41
C ILE A 185 0.17 -7.38 9.70
N TYR A 186 0.72 -7.73 10.85
CA TYR A 186 0.68 -9.11 11.32
C TYR A 186 -0.75 -9.55 11.62
N SER A 187 -1.16 -10.68 11.08
CA SER A 187 -2.48 -11.25 11.35
C SER A 187 -2.46 -12.77 11.29
N LYS A 188 -2.90 -13.42 12.36
CA LYS A 188 -3.06 -14.88 12.42
C LYS A 188 -4.25 -15.38 11.60
N SER A 189 -5.27 -14.56 11.42
CA SER A 189 -6.57 -14.95 10.85
C SER A 189 -6.84 -14.33 9.48
N PHE A 190 -5.88 -13.60 8.89
CA PHE A 190 -6.08 -12.94 7.59
C PHE A 190 -6.38 -13.94 6.46
N ALA A 191 -5.73 -15.10 6.49
CA ALA A 191 -5.92 -16.12 5.46
C ALA A 191 -7.36 -16.67 5.41
N ASP A 192 -8.06 -16.79 6.55
CA ASP A 192 -9.39 -17.40 6.62
C ASP A 192 -10.45 -16.69 5.77
N PRO A 193 -10.66 -15.37 5.88
CA PRO A 193 -11.61 -14.66 5.01
C PRO A 193 -11.16 -14.63 3.55
N VAL A 194 -9.86 -14.53 3.27
CA VAL A 194 -9.33 -14.57 1.90
C VAL A 194 -9.61 -15.92 1.25
N ILE A 195 -9.34 -17.01 1.97
CA ILE A 195 -9.63 -18.38 1.50
C ILE A 195 -11.11 -18.55 1.20
N LYS A 196 -12.00 -18.06 2.07
CA LYS A 196 -13.45 -18.13 1.86
C LYS A 196 -13.89 -17.40 0.61
N ILE A 197 -13.29 -16.27 0.28
CA ILE A 197 -13.66 -15.44 -0.87
C ILE A 197 -13.03 -15.95 -2.18
N LEU A 198 -11.76 -16.35 -2.14
CA LEU A 198 -10.99 -16.71 -3.34
C LEU A 198 -10.95 -18.21 -3.62
N HIS A 199 -11.10 -19.06 -2.61
CA HIS A 199 -10.91 -20.51 -2.75
C HIS A 199 -12.16 -21.35 -2.52
N ASN A 200 -13.25 -20.79 -2.00
CA ASN A 200 -14.46 -21.57 -1.76
C ASN A 200 -15.33 -21.62 -3.01
N SER A 201 -15.18 -22.69 -3.79
CA SER A 201 -15.97 -22.96 -4.99
C SER A 201 -17.45 -23.24 -4.74
N GLN A 202 -17.87 -23.32 -3.49
CA GLN A 202 -19.26 -23.66 -3.12
C GLN A 202 -20.07 -22.46 -2.62
N THR A 203 -19.49 -21.27 -2.53
CA THR A 203 -20.22 -20.08 -2.07
C THR A 203 -20.63 -19.20 -3.24
N THR A 204 -21.82 -18.64 -3.14
CA THR A 204 -22.40 -17.65 -4.09
C THR A 204 -21.58 -16.34 -4.19
N TYR A 205 -20.51 -16.19 -3.40
CA TYR A 205 -19.71 -14.97 -3.27
C TYR A 205 -18.23 -15.18 -3.56
N SER A 206 -17.84 -16.19 -4.36
CA SER A 206 -16.43 -16.33 -4.74
C SER A 206 -16.04 -15.25 -5.75
N LEU A 207 -14.91 -14.58 -5.50
CA LEU A 207 -14.28 -13.70 -6.50
C LEU A 207 -13.53 -14.58 -7.49
N GLU A 208 -13.93 -14.53 -8.74
CA GLU A 208 -13.27 -15.24 -9.84
C GLU A 208 -12.56 -14.24 -10.74
N MET A 209 -11.40 -14.65 -11.26
CA MET A 209 -10.64 -13.79 -12.13
C MET A 209 -11.31 -13.62 -13.50
N ARG A 210 -11.13 -12.46 -14.10
CA ARG A 210 -11.64 -12.14 -15.42
C ARG A 210 -11.16 -13.17 -16.45
N TYR A 211 -12.01 -13.49 -17.42
CA TYR A 211 -11.75 -14.52 -18.45
C TYR A 211 -10.41 -14.38 -19.18
N ASN A 212 -9.92 -13.17 -19.38
CA ASN A 212 -8.68 -12.89 -20.10
C ASN A 212 -7.49 -12.48 -19.22
N ILE A 213 -7.52 -12.79 -17.93
CA ILE A 213 -6.44 -12.39 -16.99
C ILE A 213 -5.07 -12.89 -17.44
N GLN A 214 -5.00 -14.09 -18.02
CA GLN A 214 -3.77 -14.68 -18.54
C GLN A 214 -3.09 -13.79 -19.59
N GLN A 215 -3.87 -13.17 -20.48
CA GLN A 215 -3.37 -12.32 -21.56
C GLN A 215 -2.67 -11.05 -21.06
N LEU A 216 -2.94 -10.61 -19.83
CA LEU A 216 -2.23 -9.48 -19.22
C LEU A 216 -0.78 -9.82 -18.87
N TYR A 217 -0.51 -11.08 -18.52
CA TYR A 217 0.81 -11.52 -18.06
C TYR A 217 1.62 -12.24 -19.13
N GLN A 218 0.95 -12.94 -20.03
CA GLN A 218 1.58 -13.73 -21.09
C GLN A 218 1.51 -12.96 -22.40
N VAL A 219 2.50 -12.11 -22.63
CA VAL A 219 2.67 -11.33 -23.86
C VAL A 219 3.96 -11.77 -24.53
N ASP A 220 3.88 -12.14 -25.80
CA ASP A 220 5.05 -12.59 -26.56
C ASP A 220 6.09 -11.48 -26.70
N GLY A 221 7.36 -11.86 -26.60
CA GLY A 221 8.49 -10.96 -26.83
C GLY A 221 8.89 -10.03 -25.67
N ILE A 222 8.17 -10.11 -24.52
CA ILE A 222 8.50 -9.25 -23.35
C ILE A 222 9.12 -10.01 -22.18
N GLY A 223 9.41 -11.30 -22.31
CA GLY A 223 9.94 -12.17 -21.24
C GLY A 223 8.88 -13.09 -20.64
N ASN A 224 9.21 -13.65 -19.48
CA ASN A 224 8.32 -14.55 -18.74
C ASN A 224 7.95 -13.89 -17.41
N ASP A 225 6.72 -13.34 -17.33
CA ASP A 225 6.25 -12.67 -16.13
C ASP A 225 6.12 -13.66 -14.97
N TYR A 226 7.03 -13.59 -14.00
CA TYR A 226 7.09 -14.51 -12.85
C TYR A 226 5.84 -14.46 -11.99
N ARG A 227 5.14 -13.31 -11.96
CA ARG A 227 3.91 -13.10 -11.20
C ARG A 227 2.79 -14.03 -11.67
N TRP A 228 2.77 -14.36 -12.97
CA TRP A 228 1.76 -15.26 -13.51
C TRP A 228 1.83 -16.63 -12.87
N SER A 229 2.99 -17.26 -12.92
CA SER A 229 3.19 -18.60 -12.37
C SER A 229 3.12 -18.64 -10.84
N ALA A 230 3.50 -17.55 -10.18
CA ALA A 230 3.55 -17.48 -8.72
C ALA A 230 2.20 -17.16 -8.08
N TRP A 231 1.35 -16.38 -8.76
CA TRP A 231 0.16 -15.80 -8.13
C TRP A 231 -1.15 -16.39 -8.61
N TYR A 232 -1.14 -17.20 -9.67
CA TYR A 232 -2.36 -17.74 -10.26
C TYR A 232 -2.30 -19.24 -10.42
N THR A 233 -3.38 -19.91 -10.00
CA THR A 233 -3.56 -21.35 -10.19
C THR A 233 -4.84 -21.62 -10.98
N TYR A 234 -4.75 -22.50 -11.98
CA TYR A 234 -5.91 -22.91 -12.75
C TYR A 234 -6.71 -23.98 -12.00
N ASN A 235 -8.02 -23.76 -11.89
CA ASN A 235 -8.92 -24.75 -11.31
C ASN A 235 -9.59 -25.57 -12.41
N ASP A 236 -9.19 -26.83 -12.55
CA ASP A 236 -9.72 -27.75 -13.57
C ASP A 236 -11.21 -28.08 -13.43
N VAL A 237 -11.76 -27.93 -12.23
CA VAL A 237 -13.19 -28.20 -11.97
C VAL A 237 -14.04 -27.02 -12.43
N THR A 238 -13.71 -25.82 -12.01
CA THR A 238 -14.45 -24.59 -12.37
C THR A 238 -14.04 -24.00 -13.72
N LYS A 239 -12.91 -24.49 -14.29
CA LYS A 239 -12.30 -23.97 -15.52
C LYS A 239 -11.94 -22.48 -15.44
N LYS A 240 -11.49 -22.01 -14.26
CA LYS A 240 -11.18 -20.62 -13.98
C LYS A 240 -9.85 -20.48 -13.25
N TRP A 241 -9.24 -19.30 -13.40
CA TRP A 241 -8.04 -18.93 -12.67
C TRP A 241 -8.38 -18.36 -11.29
N LYS A 242 -7.61 -18.74 -10.29
CA LYS A 242 -7.67 -18.22 -8.92
C LYS A 242 -6.45 -17.38 -8.63
N LEU A 243 -6.63 -16.31 -7.85
CA LEU A 243 -5.53 -15.52 -7.33
C LEU A 243 -5.05 -16.12 -5.99
N ASP A 244 -3.87 -16.73 -6.00
CA ASP A 244 -3.27 -17.34 -4.80
C ASP A 244 -2.32 -16.40 -4.04
N LYS A 245 -2.00 -15.25 -4.62
CA LYS A 245 -1.08 -14.25 -4.04
C LYS A 245 -1.37 -13.92 -2.56
N LEU A 246 -2.65 -13.80 -2.22
CA LEU A 246 -3.09 -13.45 -0.86
C LEU A 246 -3.33 -14.67 0.04
N THR A 247 -3.12 -15.87 -0.47
CA THR A 247 -3.28 -17.09 0.31
C THR A 247 -1.99 -17.46 1.01
N ASP A 248 -2.12 -18.03 2.17
CA ASP A 248 -1.01 -18.54 2.93
C ASP A 248 -0.99 -20.07 2.82
N SER A 249 -0.10 -20.61 2.00
CA SER A 249 0.02 -22.04 1.75
C SER A 249 0.40 -22.83 3.02
N TYR A 250 1.15 -22.23 3.94
CA TYR A 250 1.50 -22.86 5.22
C TYR A 250 0.29 -23.02 6.11
N VAL A 251 -0.64 -22.07 6.08
CA VAL A 251 -1.93 -22.17 6.77
C VAL A 251 -2.83 -23.19 6.08
N LEU A 252 -2.96 -23.12 4.75
CA LEU A 252 -3.79 -24.02 3.96
C LEU A 252 -3.41 -25.49 4.14
N ASN A 253 -2.13 -25.78 4.20
CA ASN A 253 -1.60 -27.14 4.27
C ASN A 253 -1.29 -27.59 5.71
N ASN A 254 -1.66 -26.82 6.72
CA ASN A 254 -1.34 -27.06 8.12
C ASN A 254 0.17 -27.31 8.39
N ASN A 255 1.04 -26.60 7.67
CA ASN A 255 2.50 -26.82 7.65
C ASN A 255 3.28 -25.60 8.16
N GLU A 256 2.79 -24.95 9.22
CA GLU A 256 3.43 -23.77 9.82
C GLU A 256 4.88 -23.96 10.21
N ASN A 257 5.24 -25.17 10.64
CA ASN A 257 6.62 -25.49 11.06
C ASN A 257 7.63 -25.43 9.90
N SER A 258 7.16 -25.44 8.66
CA SER A 258 8.00 -25.33 7.46
C SER A 258 8.08 -23.91 6.91
N ARG A 259 7.46 -22.93 7.56
CA ARG A 259 7.53 -21.53 7.16
C ARG A 259 8.97 -21.04 7.20
N PRO A 260 9.48 -20.42 6.13
CA PRO A 260 10.84 -19.89 6.12
C PRO A 260 11.08 -18.87 7.23
N ALA A 261 12.28 -18.86 7.75
CA ALA A 261 12.70 -17.83 8.72
C ALA A 261 12.60 -16.44 8.06
N GLY A 262 12.04 -15.47 8.79
CA GLY A 262 11.84 -14.11 8.30
C GLY A 262 10.54 -13.89 7.50
N GLN A 263 9.78 -14.96 7.21
CA GLN A 263 8.44 -14.82 6.64
C GLN A 263 7.41 -14.72 7.78
N ILE A 264 6.63 -13.64 7.78
CA ILE A 264 5.63 -13.35 8.81
C ILE A 264 4.23 -13.49 8.23
N ARG A 265 3.30 -14.02 9.03
CA ARG A 265 1.88 -14.02 8.67
C ARG A 265 1.32 -12.62 8.65
N GLY A 266 0.59 -12.26 7.61
CA GLY A 266 -0.07 -10.96 7.57
C GLY A 266 -0.33 -10.48 6.16
N ILE A 267 -0.58 -9.18 6.07
CA ILE A 267 -0.90 -8.50 4.83
C ILE A 267 0.07 -7.33 4.60
N ASN A 268 0.56 -7.22 3.36
CA ASN A 268 1.31 -6.04 2.92
C ASN A 268 0.40 -4.82 2.82
N MET A 269 0.81 -3.74 3.45
CA MET A 269 0.19 -2.41 3.32
C MET A 269 0.98 -1.50 2.38
N ILE A 270 2.30 -1.61 2.41
CA ILE A 270 3.22 -0.90 1.53
C ILE A 270 4.35 -1.84 1.15
N ARG A 271 4.60 -1.97 -0.15
CA ARG A 271 5.73 -2.74 -0.69
C ARG A 271 6.71 -1.83 -1.43
N LEU A 272 7.97 -2.25 -1.46
CA LEU A 272 9.04 -1.53 -2.14
C LEU A 272 8.74 -1.31 -3.64
N SER A 273 8.12 -2.29 -4.31
CA SER A 273 7.70 -2.18 -5.71
C SER A 273 6.83 -0.94 -5.97
N GLU A 274 6.01 -0.52 -4.99
CA GLU A 274 5.23 0.71 -5.13
C GLU A 274 6.11 1.96 -5.20
N MET A 275 7.21 1.97 -4.47
CA MET A 275 8.15 3.11 -4.51
C MET A 275 8.81 3.25 -5.88
N TYR A 276 9.12 2.15 -6.54
CA TYR A 276 9.61 2.16 -7.92
C TYR A 276 8.58 2.75 -8.89
N TYR A 277 7.30 2.37 -8.77
CA TYR A 277 6.25 2.98 -9.60
C TYR A 277 6.05 4.47 -9.30
N ILE A 278 6.10 4.88 -8.04
CA ILE A 278 5.99 6.29 -7.66
C ILE A 278 7.18 7.07 -8.24
N ALA A 279 8.38 6.53 -8.12
CA ALA A 279 9.60 7.15 -8.65
C ALA A 279 9.56 7.26 -10.19
N ALA A 280 9.19 6.17 -10.88
CA ALA A 280 9.07 6.15 -12.34
C ALA A 280 8.02 7.14 -12.84
N GLU A 281 6.82 7.15 -12.26
CA GLU A 281 5.75 8.07 -12.66
C GLU A 281 6.13 9.53 -12.38
N SER A 282 6.67 9.81 -11.20
CA SER A 282 7.06 11.17 -10.82
C SER A 282 8.19 11.69 -11.70
N ALA A 283 9.24 10.91 -11.92
CA ALA A 283 10.36 11.28 -12.79
C ALA A 283 9.90 11.50 -14.24
N LEU A 284 9.02 10.63 -14.76
CA LEU A 284 8.46 10.77 -16.10
C LEU A 284 7.70 12.08 -16.28
N LYS A 285 6.82 12.41 -15.31
CA LYS A 285 6.03 13.65 -15.33
C LYS A 285 6.87 14.92 -15.14
N LEU A 286 8.01 14.81 -14.45
CA LEU A 286 8.99 15.88 -14.29
C LEU A 286 9.90 16.05 -15.51
N GLY A 287 9.81 15.17 -16.50
CA GLY A 287 10.65 15.19 -17.70
C GLY A 287 12.03 14.53 -17.52
N HIS A 288 12.24 13.82 -16.43
CA HIS A 288 13.47 13.07 -16.15
C HIS A 288 13.36 11.65 -16.75
N TYR A 289 13.27 11.57 -18.08
CA TYR A 289 12.92 10.35 -18.81
C TYR A 289 13.84 9.16 -18.51
N ASP A 290 15.16 9.36 -18.60
CA ASP A 290 16.12 8.27 -18.37
C ASP A 290 15.99 7.69 -16.95
N GLN A 291 15.88 8.56 -15.96
CA GLN A 291 15.68 8.14 -14.58
C GLN A 291 14.34 7.39 -14.38
N ALA A 292 13.28 7.83 -15.05
CA ALA A 292 11.99 7.15 -15.00
C ALA A 292 12.07 5.76 -15.62
N LEU A 293 12.78 5.64 -16.72
CA LEU A 293 13.00 4.39 -17.43
C LEU A 293 13.83 3.42 -16.58
N ASP A 294 14.89 3.89 -15.93
CA ASP A 294 15.73 3.08 -15.04
C ASP A 294 14.89 2.44 -13.91
N TYR A 295 14.08 3.23 -13.20
CA TYR A 295 13.23 2.69 -12.14
C TYR A 295 12.22 1.68 -12.66
N PHE A 296 11.63 1.92 -13.81
CA PHE A 296 10.63 1.02 -14.36
C PHE A 296 11.25 -0.26 -14.90
N ASN A 297 12.40 -0.18 -15.56
CA ASN A 297 13.12 -1.34 -16.07
C ASN A 297 13.61 -2.25 -14.93
N GLU A 298 14.21 -1.69 -13.88
CA GLU A 298 14.66 -2.47 -12.71
C GLU A 298 13.49 -3.28 -12.12
N LEU A 299 12.30 -2.68 -12.06
CA LEU A 299 11.10 -3.41 -11.62
C LEU A 299 10.70 -4.50 -12.62
N LEU A 300 10.65 -4.21 -13.93
CA LEU A 300 10.31 -5.18 -14.96
C LEU A 300 11.23 -6.41 -14.92
N GLU A 301 12.54 -6.16 -14.88
CA GLU A 301 13.56 -7.21 -14.84
C GLU A 301 13.42 -8.09 -13.60
N SER A 302 13.13 -7.51 -12.44
CA SER A 302 12.87 -8.26 -11.21
C SER A 302 11.63 -9.15 -11.30
N ARG A 303 10.74 -8.87 -12.24
CA ARG A 303 9.52 -9.65 -12.54
C ARG A 303 9.68 -10.58 -13.75
N GLY A 304 10.90 -10.70 -14.31
CA GLY A 304 11.22 -11.58 -15.44
C GLY A 304 10.85 -11.01 -16.80
N LEU A 305 10.62 -9.70 -16.87
CA LEU A 305 10.27 -8.99 -18.09
C LEU A 305 11.50 -8.30 -18.66
N VAL A 306 11.55 -8.19 -19.98
CA VAL A 306 12.61 -7.47 -20.71
C VAL A 306 12.43 -5.97 -20.50
N ALA A 307 13.52 -5.25 -20.23
CA ALA A 307 13.56 -3.80 -20.14
C ALA A 307 12.97 -3.16 -21.42
N LEU A 308 12.30 -2.01 -21.31
CA LEU A 308 11.56 -1.42 -22.43
C LEU A 308 12.45 -1.08 -23.62
N ASP A 309 13.62 -0.53 -23.36
CA ASP A 309 14.61 -0.14 -24.39
C ASP A 309 15.36 -1.33 -25.00
N GLU A 310 15.35 -2.48 -24.36
CA GLU A 310 15.91 -3.74 -24.88
C GLU A 310 14.92 -4.56 -25.73
N ARG A 311 13.65 -4.19 -25.76
CA ARG A 311 12.63 -4.87 -26.58
C ARG A 311 12.87 -4.62 -28.07
N THR A 312 12.35 -5.49 -28.90
CA THR A 312 12.45 -5.38 -30.36
C THR A 312 11.07 -5.30 -31.01
N PRO A 313 10.63 -4.13 -31.48
CA PRO A 313 11.30 -2.82 -31.36
C PRO A 313 11.33 -2.27 -29.93
N ALA A 314 12.30 -1.40 -29.63
CA ALA A 314 12.36 -0.70 -28.35
C ALA A 314 11.07 0.09 -28.06
N GLU A 315 10.65 0.08 -26.81
CA GLU A 315 9.40 0.70 -26.38
C GLU A 315 9.65 1.94 -25.52
N THR A 316 8.81 2.96 -25.71
CA THR A 316 8.85 4.17 -24.90
C THR A 316 8.04 3.98 -23.60
N LEU A 317 8.57 4.46 -22.48
CA LEU A 317 7.84 4.50 -21.21
C LEU A 317 6.70 5.52 -21.27
N THR A 318 5.51 5.12 -20.85
CA THR A 318 4.32 5.97 -20.75
C THR A 318 3.60 5.74 -19.44
N ILE A 319 2.71 6.65 -19.06
CA ILE A 319 1.86 6.49 -17.87
C ILE A 319 0.95 5.25 -17.99
N ASP A 320 0.48 4.96 -19.21
CA ASP A 320 -0.35 3.76 -19.44
C ASP A 320 0.42 2.47 -19.16
N LYS A 321 1.69 2.38 -19.59
CA LYS A 321 2.53 1.20 -19.29
C LYS A 321 2.77 1.04 -17.78
N ILE A 322 3.03 2.14 -17.09
CA ILE A 322 3.14 2.14 -15.61
C ILE A 322 1.82 1.66 -15.00
N THR A 323 0.69 2.15 -15.48
CA THR A 323 -0.65 1.80 -15.00
C THR A 323 -0.96 0.32 -15.22
N ASP A 324 -0.71 -0.19 -16.42
CA ASP A 324 -0.96 -1.59 -16.78
C ASP A 324 -0.12 -2.55 -15.91
N ASP A 325 1.14 -2.21 -15.69
CA ASP A 325 2.02 -3.05 -14.87
C ASP A 325 1.65 -2.96 -13.38
N ARG A 326 1.21 -1.79 -12.89
CA ARG A 326 0.65 -1.64 -11.54
C ARG A 326 -0.57 -2.52 -11.31
N TYR A 327 -1.45 -2.70 -12.30
CA TYR A 327 -2.60 -3.60 -12.16
C TYR A 327 -2.18 -5.04 -11.95
N LYS A 328 -1.11 -5.48 -12.61
CA LYS A 328 -0.52 -6.80 -12.40
C LYS A 328 0.09 -6.90 -11.00
N GLU A 329 0.91 -5.92 -10.64
CA GLU A 329 1.69 -5.93 -9.40
C GLU A 329 0.83 -5.88 -8.15
N PHE A 330 -0.25 -5.09 -8.15
CA PHE A 330 -1.11 -4.89 -6.97
C PHE A 330 -2.44 -5.65 -7.04
N ALA A 331 -2.51 -6.71 -7.86
CA ALA A 331 -3.68 -7.58 -7.90
C ALA A 331 -4.04 -8.07 -6.48
N GLY A 332 -5.26 -7.78 -6.03
CA GLY A 332 -5.79 -8.15 -4.72
C GLY A 332 -5.37 -7.26 -3.55
N GLU A 333 -4.47 -6.29 -3.72
CA GLU A 333 -3.98 -5.44 -2.62
C GLU A 333 -4.76 -4.12 -2.45
N GLY A 334 -5.83 -3.90 -3.20
CA GLY A 334 -6.70 -2.72 -3.08
C GLY A 334 -6.14 -1.42 -3.66
N GLN A 335 -4.86 -1.39 -4.11
CA GLN A 335 -4.22 -0.17 -4.58
C GLN A 335 -4.67 0.29 -5.96
N SER A 336 -5.21 -0.61 -6.78
CA SER A 336 -5.69 -0.28 -8.14
C SER A 336 -6.83 0.74 -8.13
N PHE A 337 -7.77 0.66 -7.17
CA PHE A 337 -8.85 1.63 -7.03
C PHE A 337 -8.32 3.05 -6.79
N TYR A 338 -7.38 3.21 -5.88
CA TYR A 338 -6.78 4.52 -5.57
C TYR A 338 -5.97 5.08 -6.74
N HIS A 339 -5.28 4.21 -7.49
CA HIS A 339 -4.53 4.60 -8.68
C HIS A 339 -5.46 5.11 -9.79
N MET A 340 -6.54 4.37 -10.08
CA MET A 340 -7.54 4.75 -11.06
C MET A 340 -8.23 6.07 -10.68
N LYS A 341 -8.65 6.21 -9.42
CA LYS A 341 -9.23 7.43 -8.90
C LYS A 341 -8.30 8.63 -9.06
N ARG A 342 -7.02 8.46 -8.70
CA ARG A 342 -6.02 9.53 -8.78
C ARG A 342 -5.76 10.00 -10.20
N LEU A 343 -5.79 9.10 -11.17
CA LEU A 343 -5.62 9.42 -12.58
C LEU A 343 -6.93 9.73 -13.31
N ASN A 344 -8.04 9.69 -12.58
CA ASN A 344 -9.39 9.91 -13.13
C ASN A 344 -9.68 9.01 -14.35
N LEU A 345 -9.36 7.71 -14.24
CA LEU A 345 -9.48 6.76 -15.33
C LEU A 345 -10.89 6.18 -15.43
N ASP A 346 -11.34 5.96 -16.65
CA ASP A 346 -12.55 5.18 -16.91
C ASP A 346 -12.36 3.72 -16.47
N ILE A 347 -13.42 3.10 -15.96
CA ILE A 347 -13.40 1.72 -15.52
C ILE A 347 -13.99 0.81 -16.62
N LEU A 348 -13.22 -0.17 -17.04
CA LEU A 348 -13.75 -1.24 -17.89
C LEU A 348 -14.36 -2.34 -17.01
N ASN A 349 -15.68 -2.50 -17.06
CA ASN A 349 -16.37 -3.53 -16.30
C ASN A 349 -16.14 -4.94 -16.90
N VAL A 350 -16.61 -5.98 -16.20
CA VAL A 350 -16.46 -7.39 -16.62
C VAL A 350 -17.16 -7.72 -17.93
N GLU A 351 -18.16 -6.93 -18.32
CA GLU A 351 -18.91 -7.09 -19.58
C GLU A 351 -18.24 -6.35 -20.76
N GLY A 352 -17.11 -5.67 -20.52
CA GLY A 352 -16.43 -4.86 -21.53
C GLY A 352 -17.05 -3.48 -21.75
N LYS A 353 -17.94 -3.02 -20.87
CA LYS A 353 -18.50 -1.67 -20.93
C LYS A 353 -17.61 -0.69 -20.18
N ILE A 354 -17.45 0.49 -20.76
CA ILE A 354 -16.76 1.61 -20.12
C ILE A 354 -17.74 2.29 -19.14
N ILE A 355 -17.30 2.43 -17.89
CA ILE A 355 -17.92 3.26 -16.87
C ILE A 355 -17.06 4.51 -16.78
N PRO A 356 -17.55 5.68 -17.24
CA PRO A 356 -16.79 6.91 -17.21
C PRO A 356 -16.37 7.28 -15.79
N ALA A 357 -15.19 7.87 -15.66
CA ALA A 357 -14.73 8.43 -14.40
C ALA A 357 -15.68 9.53 -13.92
N ASP A 358 -16.15 9.42 -12.70
CA ASP A 358 -17.10 10.35 -12.10
C ASP A 358 -16.98 10.31 -10.58
N LYS A 359 -17.34 11.40 -9.92
CA LYS A 359 -17.42 11.47 -8.46
C LYS A 359 -18.25 10.32 -7.87
N LYS A 360 -19.38 9.97 -8.49
CA LYS A 360 -20.25 8.86 -8.02
C LYS A 360 -19.60 7.49 -8.11
N VAL A 361 -18.56 7.35 -8.95
CA VAL A 361 -17.80 6.12 -9.12
C VAL A 361 -16.68 6.04 -8.07
N TYR A 362 -16.03 7.16 -7.80
CA TYR A 362 -14.78 7.18 -7.02
C TYR A 362 -14.90 7.71 -5.60
N VAL A 363 -16.01 8.34 -5.23
CA VAL A 363 -16.21 8.85 -3.86
C VAL A 363 -17.29 8.06 -3.17
N VAL A 364 -16.93 7.47 -2.06
CA VAL A 364 -17.87 6.78 -1.19
C VAL A 364 -18.52 7.82 -0.27
N ASP A 365 -19.83 7.76 -0.13
CA ASP A 365 -20.54 8.64 0.79
C ASP A 365 -20.12 8.40 2.24
N ILE A 366 -19.90 9.48 2.98
CA ILE A 366 -19.68 9.43 4.42
C ILE A 366 -20.94 8.84 5.07
N PRO A 367 -20.80 7.87 5.99
CA PRO A 367 -21.95 7.24 6.64
C PRO A 367 -22.89 8.25 7.30
N SER A 368 -24.19 8.13 7.06
CA SER A 368 -25.19 9.07 7.59
C SER A 368 -25.18 9.18 9.11
N GLN A 369 -24.83 8.12 9.80
CA GLN A 369 -24.69 8.09 11.25
C GLN A 369 -23.64 9.10 11.77
N GLU A 370 -22.65 9.43 10.98
CA GLU A 370 -21.66 10.46 11.34
C GLU A 370 -22.29 11.83 11.57
N PHE A 371 -23.35 12.14 10.85
CA PHE A 371 -24.04 13.45 10.94
C PHE A 371 -25.08 13.48 12.07
N GLU A 372 -25.52 12.34 12.58
CA GLU A 372 -26.49 12.27 13.68
C GLU A 372 -25.90 12.77 15.01
N PHE A 373 -24.61 12.63 15.19
CA PHE A 373 -23.89 13.02 16.41
C PHE A 373 -23.18 14.39 16.32
N ARG A 374 -23.29 15.07 15.17
CA ARG A 374 -22.78 16.41 14.95
C ARG A 374 -23.89 17.42 15.23
N ARG A 375 -23.82 18.14 16.33
CA ARG A 375 -24.72 19.23 16.68
C ARG A 375 -24.02 20.57 16.56
#